data_f6522b682713dac9036069c8b2a892ef
#
_entry.id   f6522b682713dac9036069c8b2a892ef
#
_cell.length_a   1.000
_cell.length_b   1.000
_cell.length_c   1.000
_cell.angle_alpha   90.00
_cell.angle_beta   90.00
_cell.angle_gamma   90.00
#
_symmetry.space_group_name_H-M   'P 1'
#
loop_
_entity.id
_entity.type
_entity.pdbx_description
1 polymer ?
#
loop_
_entity_poly.entity_id
_entity_poly.type
_entity_poly.pdbx_seq_one_letter_code
_entity_poly.pdbx_strand_id
1 'polypeptide(L)'
;NGGDGYVVARLAKDSGIDVDVCSLADINRLTGDAKKAYLDWVDCGGFVQPWPLAPDVNCDLALDALLGTGIDREVAGRYADAIKWLNRLECPRLAIDIASGINADTGVVMGCAVRADSSVTFVGRKRGMYTADGPDYCGPVTFDDLAIPAEAVAEQSARAGRLLSQDVLTTVLTPRPRNSHKGSFGHVLAVGGIEGMSGAIRLCGEAALRSGAGRVTLATAAAHASLVNLSCPELMVKAIGADTTWLADNIADFILAVGPGLGAQAWSRSLLDICLAADTPLVVDADGLNLLAELCAQTAVQRSDWILTPHPGEAACLLDCKVSAVQQDRVHAAVTIAERFNAQVVLSLIH
;
A
#
# COMPACT_ATOMS: atom_id res chain seq x y z
N ASN A 1 -4.76 24.40 -3.35
CA ASN A 1 -5.97 24.28 -2.51
C ASN A 1 -6.50 25.61 -1.96
N GLY A 2 -5.77 26.72 -2.09
CA GLY A 2 -6.22 27.98 -1.53
C GLY A 2 -7.60 28.45 -2.02
N GLY A 3 -7.98 28.11 -3.25
CA GLY A 3 -9.32 28.36 -3.78
C GLY A 3 -10.40 27.60 -3.02
N ASP A 4 -10.17 26.31 -2.77
CA ASP A 4 -11.13 25.45 -2.06
C ASP A 4 -11.34 25.92 -0.62
N GLY A 5 -10.27 26.42 0.05
CA GLY A 5 -10.35 27.01 1.38
C GLY A 5 -11.31 28.21 1.44
N TYR A 6 -11.29 29.10 0.44
CA TYR A 6 -12.23 30.24 0.38
C TYR A 6 -13.66 29.78 0.11
N VAL A 7 -13.86 28.76 -0.74
CA VAL A 7 -15.19 28.18 -0.99
C VAL A 7 -15.77 27.59 0.29
N VAL A 8 -14.98 26.79 1.02
CA VAL A 8 -15.41 26.20 2.29
C VAL A 8 -15.71 27.28 3.33
N ALA A 9 -14.87 28.31 3.43
CA ALA A 9 -15.08 29.42 4.36
C ALA A 9 -16.41 30.17 4.08
N ARG A 10 -16.70 30.46 2.81
CA ARG A 10 -17.94 31.09 2.40
C ARG A 10 -19.16 30.22 2.75
N LEU A 11 -19.15 28.95 2.39
CA LEU A 11 -20.25 28.03 2.66
C LEU A 11 -20.50 27.83 4.16
N ALA A 12 -19.45 27.77 4.95
CA ALA A 12 -19.55 27.67 6.41
C ALA A 12 -20.19 28.94 7.00
N LYS A 13 -19.76 30.13 6.55
CA LYS A 13 -20.34 31.42 6.95
C LYS A 13 -21.81 31.52 6.56
N ASP A 14 -22.16 31.13 5.34
CA ASP A 14 -23.56 31.10 4.86
C ASP A 14 -24.43 30.15 5.70
N SER A 15 -23.81 29.14 6.31
CA SER A 15 -24.47 28.20 7.23
C SER A 15 -24.50 28.70 8.69
N GLY A 16 -24.02 29.92 8.96
CA GLY A 16 -24.02 30.52 10.30
C GLY A 16 -22.86 30.08 11.20
N ILE A 17 -21.82 29.48 10.63
CA ILE A 17 -20.58 29.10 11.36
C ILE A 17 -19.67 30.33 11.37
N ASP A 18 -19.07 30.63 12.51
CA ASP A 18 -18.04 31.65 12.65
C ASP A 18 -16.72 31.14 12.06
N VAL A 19 -16.13 31.93 11.13
CA VAL A 19 -14.98 31.48 10.32
C VAL A 19 -13.91 32.56 10.25
N ASP A 20 -12.72 32.22 10.69
CA ASP A 20 -11.49 32.97 10.48
C ASP A 20 -10.69 32.39 9.31
N VAL A 21 -10.31 33.21 8.35
CA VAL A 21 -9.46 32.80 7.22
C VAL A 21 -8.10 33.46 7.33
N CYS A 22 -7.05 32.64 7.26
CA CYS A 22 -5.67 33.11 7.15
C CYS A 22 -5.04 32.66 5.83
N SER A 23 -4.38 33.56 5.12
CA SER A 23 -3.71 33.24 3.86
C SER A 23 -2.21 33.44 3.94
N LEU A 24 -1.46 32.43 3.44
CA LEU A 24 -0.02 32.52 3.20
C LEU A 24 0.28 33.07 1.79
N ALA A 25 -0.64 32.91 0.86
CA ALA A 25 -0.48 33.41 -0.49
C ALA A 25 -0.62 34.94 -0.55
N ASP A 26 0.11 35.58 -1.44
CA ASP A 26 -0.11 36.97 -1.81
C ASP A 26 -1.42 37.06 -2.59
N ILE A 27 -2.41 37.68 -2.00
CA ILE A 27 -3.77 37.82 -2.55
C ILE A 27 -3.73 38.47 -3.95
N ASN A 28 -2.78 39.38 -4.20
CA ASN A 28 -2.64 40.07 -5.48
C ASN A 28 -2.14 39.14 -6.61
N ARG A 29 -1.59 37.97 -6.26
CA ARG A 29 -1.13 36.96 -7.21
C ARG A 29 -2.15 35.87 -7.51
N LEU A 30 -3.30 35.90 -6.86
CA LEU A 30 -4.38 34.96 -7.15
C LEU A 30 -4.89 35.16 -8.57
N THR A 31 -5.10 34.06 -9.29
CA THR A 31 -5.63 34.04 -10.66
C THR A 31 -6.70 32.98 -10.82
N GLY A 32 -7.48 33.04 -11.90
CA GLY A 32 -8.49 32.03 -12.23
C GLY A 32 -9.51 31.82 -11.11
N ASP A 33 -9.89 30.57 -10.88
CA ASP A 33 -10.94 30.18 -9.93
C ASP A 33 -10.58 30.50 -8.47
N ALA A 34 -9.30 30.42 -8.11
CA ALA A 34 -8.85 30.78 -6.77
C ALA A 34 -9.07 32.28 -6.47
N LYS A 35 -8.88 33.14 -7.49
CA LYS A 35 -9.20 34.58 -7.37
C LYS A 35 -10.69 34.81 -7.24
N LYS A 36 -11.49 34.11 -8.03
CA LYS A 36 -12.95 34.18 -7.94
C LYS A 36 -13.45 33.76 -6.55
N ALA A 37 -13.01 32.61 -6.07
CA ALA A 37 -13.38 32.12 -4.74
C ALA A 37 -13.00 33.11 -3.60
N TYR A 38 -11.83 33.75 -3.73
CA TYR A 38 -11.44 34.84 -2.81
C TYR A 38 -12.38 36.03 -2.88
N LEU A 39 -12.76 36.51 -4.08
CA LEU A 39 -13.67 37.63 -4.24
C LEU A 39 -15.06 37.28 -3.69
N ASP A 40 -15.59 36.11 -3.99
CA ASP A 40 -16.84 35.60 -3.44
C ASP A 40 -16.85 35.56 -1.90
N TRP A 41 -15.70 35.20 -1.28
CA TRP A 41 -15.50 35.25 0.17
C TRP A 41 -15.57 36.69 0.71
N VAL A 42 -14.92 37.66 0.05
CA VAL A 42 -14.93 39.07 0.45
C VAL A 42 -16.30 39.67 0.28
N ASP A 43 -17.00 39.37 -0.82
CA ASP A 43 -18.33 39.88 -1.13
C ASP A 43 -19.39 39.44 -0.11
N CYS A 44 -19.24 38.24 0.50
CA CYS A 44 -20.12 37.83 1.60
C CYS A 44 -19.71 38.45 2.96
N GLY A 45 -18.78 39.43 2.97
CA GLY A 45 -18.31 40.12 4.16
C GLY A 45 -17.24 39.29 4.94
N GLY A 46 -16.54 38.41 4.26
CA GLY A 46 -15.43 37.67 4.80
C GLY A 46 -14.15 38.53 4.86
N PHE A 47 -13.27 38.22 5.80
CA PHE A 47 -11.98 38.88 5.97
C PHE A 47 -10.85 37.85 5.91
N VAL A 48 -9.67 38.25 5.44
CA VAL A 48 -8.49 37.40 5.38
C VAL A 48 -7.39 38.01 6.25
N GLN A 49 -6.99 37.26 7.26
CA GLN A 49 -5.88 37.62 8.13
C GLN A 49 -4.54 37.27 7.47
N PRO A 50 -3.51 38.14 7.62
CA PRO A 50 -2.19 37.80 7.13
C PRO A 50 -1.49 36.79 8.06
N TRP A 51 -0.64 35.97 7.49
CA TRP A 51 0.28 35.15 8.26
C TRP A 51 1.49 35.98 8.77
N PRO A 52 2.01 35.78 9.98
CA PRO A 52 1.67 34.73 10.95
C PRO A 52 0.47 35.07 11.84
N LEU A 53 -0.27 34.03 12.25
CA LEU A 53 -1.28 34.14 13.30
C LEU A 53 -0.67 34.13 14.69
N ALA A 54 -1.45 34.57 15.68
CA ALA A 54 -1.09 34.43 17.08
C ALA A 54 -0.93 32.95 17.47
N PRO A 55 -0.02 32.61 18.39
CA PRO A 55 0.18 31.21 18.79
C PRO A 55 -1.03 30.62 19.51
N ASP A 56 -1.85 31.44 20.15
CA ASP A 56 -2.92 31.03 21.07
C ASP A 56 -4.32 31.17 20.43
N VAL A 57 -4.44 30.88 19.13
CA VAL A 57 -5.75 30.86 18.47
C VAL A 57 -6.59 29.70 19.02
N ASN A 58 -7.75 30.03 19.59
CA ASN A 58 -8.73 29.04 20.03
C ASN A 58 -9.75 28.82 18.91
N CYS A 59 -9.91 27.57 18.48
CA CYS A 59 -10.87 27.16 17.46
C CYS A 59 -11.41 25.76 17.77
N ASP A 60 -12.64 25.50 17.35
CA ASP A 60 -13.27 24.18 17.50
C ASP A 60 -12.82 23.22 16.41
N LEU A 61 -12.40 23.74 15.25
CA LEU A 61 -11.93 23.00 14.08
C LEU A 61 -10.93 23.85 13.28
N ALA A 62 -9.78 23.28 12.92
CA ALA A 62 -8.86 23.88 11.98
C ALA A 62 -8.97 23.20 10.59
N LEU A 63 -8.99 24.02 9.54
CA LEU A 63 -9.04 23.54 8.16
C LEU A 63 -7.68 23.74 7.50
N ASP A 64 -7.11 22.64 6.98
CA ASP A 64 -5.91 22.65 6.17
C ASP A 64 -6.25 22.74 4.69
N ALA A 65 -6.08 23.93 4.11
CA ALA A 65 -6.20 24.20 2.68
C ALA A 65 -4.93 24.89 2.14
N LEU A 66 -3.75 24.61 2.74
CA LEU A 66 -2.49 25.29 2.40
C LEU A 66 -1.92 24.82 1.06
N LEU A 67 -1.76 23.50 0.90
CA LEU A 67 -1.14 22.89 -0.27
C LEU A 67 -2.03 21.73 -0.77
N GLY A 68 -2.05 21.51 -2.08
CA GLY A 68 -2.81 20.44 -2.71
C GLY A 68 -1.90 19.41 -3.39
N THR A 69 -2.42 18.79 -4.44
CA THR A 69 -1.78 17.70 -5.19
C THR A 69 -0.52 18.08 -5.94
N GLY A 70 -0.24 19.37 -6.13
CA GLY A 70 0.90 19.87 -6.94
C GLY A 70 2.22 19.98 -6.19
N ILE A 71 2.43 19.25 -5.10
CA ILE A 71 3.69 19.28 -4.34
C ILE A 71 4.73 18.39 -5.02
N ASP A 72 5.79 18.99 -5.56
CA ASP A 72 6.91 18.33 -6.25
C ASP A 72 8.27 18.50 -5.54
N ARG A 73 8.31 19.24 -4.43
CA ARG A 73 9.52 19.56 -3.67
C ARG A 73 9.23 19.64 -2.18
N GLU A 74 10.28 19.60 -1.37
CA GLU A 74 10.17 19.73 0.07
C GLU A 74 9.52 21.06 0.48
N VAL A 75 8.60 20.97 1.43
CA VAL A 75 7.91 22.12 2.01
C VAL A 75 8.87 22.83 2.97
N ALA A 76 9.11 24.11 2.71
CA ALA A 76 10.05 24.92 3.48
C ALA A 76 9.48 26.33 3.78
N GLY A 77 10.20 27.10 4.60
CA GLY A 77 9.88 28.50 4.93
C GLY A 77 8.50 28.64 5.56
N ARG A 78 7.77 29.70 5.17
CA ARG A 78 6.47 30.06 5.78
C ARG A 78 5.40 28.97 5.70
N TYR A 79 5.44 28.08 4.68
CA TYR A 79 4.52 26.93 4.61
C TYR A 79 4.87 25.88 5.65
N ALA A 80 6.15 25.59 5.84
CA ALA A 80 6.59 24.69 6.90
C ALA A 80 6.26 25.23 8.30
N ASP A 81 6.38 26.55 8.49
CA ASP A 81 6.03 27.19 9.75
C ASP A 81 4.51 27.12 10.02
N ALA A 82 3.68 27.30 9.00
CA ALA A 82 2.24 27.18 9.11
C ALA A 82 1.80 25.74 9.41
N ILE A 83 2.41 24.74 8.75
CA ILE A 83 2.16 23.32 9.04
C ILE A 83 2.51 22.98 10.49
N LYS A 84 3.67 23.45 10.98
CA LYS A 84 4.07 23.23 12.37
C LYS A 84 3.13 23.92 13.35
N TRP A 85 2.61 25.09 12.99
CA TRP A 85 1.64 25.81 13.80
C TRP A 85 0.30 25.06 13.83
N LEU A 86 -0.25 24.63 12.70
CA LEU A 86 -1.46 23.80 12.63
C LEU A 86 -1.36 22.53 13.47
N ASN A 87 -0.19 21.86 13.41
CA ASN A 87 0.03 20.64 14.18
C ASN A 87 0.13 20.84 15.70
N ARG A 88 0.25 22.10 16.18
CA ARG A 88 0.25 22.44 17.60
C ARG A 88 -1.12 22.81 18.16
N LEU A 89 -2.10 23.05 17.28
CA LEU A 89 -3.45 23.35 17.73
C LEU A 89 -4.05 22.14 18.44
N GLU A 90 -4.80 22.39 19.50
CA GLU A 90 -5.44 21.33 20.30
C GLU A 90 -6.81 20.93 19.72
N CYS A 91 -7.32 21.62 18.68
CA CYS A 91 -8.56 21.29 18.00
C CYS A 91 -8.35 20.25 16.89
N PRO A 92 -9.41 19.52 16.47
CA PRO A 92 -9.38 18.65 15.29
C PRO A 92 -8.96 19.40 14.03
N ARG A 93 -8.29 18.69 13.12
CA ARG A 93 -7.80 19.22 11.84
C ARG A 93 -8.43 18.45 10.69
N LEU A 94 -9.08 19.17 9.78
CA LEU A 94 -9.67 18.63 8.57
C LEU A 94 -8.84 19.09 7.36
N ALA A 95 -8.28 18.15 6.61
CA ALA A 95 -7.57 18.46 5.37
C ALA A 95 -8.54 18.53 4.18
N ILE A 96 -8.36 19.57 3.39
CA ILE A 96 -9.09 19.77 2.14
C ILE A 96 -8.27 19.20 1.00
N ASP A 97 -8.82 18.20 0.34
CA ASP A 97 -8.30 17.45 -0.79
C ASP A 97 -7.18 16.46 -0.42
N ILE A 98 -6.15 16.87 0.27
CA ILE A 98 -5.08 16.04 0.84
C ILE A 98 -4.38 16.82 1.97
N ALA A 99 -3.87 16.14 2.97
CA ALA A 99 -3.08 16.78 4.01
C ALA A 99 -1.86 17.48 3.42
N SER A 100 -1.73 18.78 3.70
CA SER A 100 -0.63 19.61 3.17
C SER A 100 0.72 19.06 3.56
N GLY A 101 1.57 18.83 2.57
CA GLY A 101 2.90 18.25 2.76
C GLY A 101 3.00 16.77 2.39
N ILE A 102 1.87 16.10 2.10
CA ILE A 102 1.85 14.73 1.56
C ILE A 102 1.87 14.78 0.04
N ASN A 103 2.76 14.01 -0.58
CA ASN A 103 2.77 13.85 -2.04
C ASN A 103 1.58 13.00 -2.48
N ALA A 104 0.76 13.52 -3.39
CA ALA A 104 -0.50 12.92 -3.81
C ALA A 104 -0.35 11.57 -4.54
N ASP A 105 0.80 11.31 -5.16
CA ASP A 105 1.08 10.10 -5.90
C ASP A 105 1.76 9.03 -5.05
N THR A 106 2.74 9.43 -4.23
CA THR A 106 3.62 8.50 -3.51
C THR A 106 3.28 8.34 -2.04
N GLY A 107 2.55 9.31 -1.45
CA GLY A 107 2.21 9.32 -0.03
C GLY A 107 3.35 9.72 0.91
N VAL A 108 4.49 10.10 0.37
CA VAL A 108 5.66 10.48 1.17
C VAL A 108 5.49 11.88 1.73
N VAL A 109 5.96 12.11 2.96
CA VAL A 109 6.05 13.45 3.56
C VAL A 109 7.12 14.27 2.85
N MET A 110 6.74 15.39 2.29
CA MET A 110 7.63 16.32 1.58
C MET A 110 8.25 17.33 2.56
N GLY A 111 9.18 16.86 3.38
CA GLY A 111 9.84 17.64 4.44
C GLY A 111 9.01 17.77 5.72
N CYS A 112 7.81 18.28 5.65
CA CYS A 112 6.84 18.29 6.76
C CYS A 112 5.40 18.24 6.22
N ALA A 113 4.47 17.70 7.03
CA ALA A 113 3.07 17.59 6.66
C ALA A 113 2.13 17.87 7.84
N VAL A 114 0.92 18.31 7.53
CA VAL A 114 -0.17 18.43 8.50
C VAL A 114 -0.61 17.03 8.91
N ARG A 115 -0.79 16.82 10.22
CA ARG A 115 -1.43 15.61 10.77
C ARG A 115 -2.93 15.88 10.88
N ALA A 116 -3.66 15.57 9.83
CA ALA A 116 -5.10 15.74 9.81
C ALA A 116 -5.78 14.61 10.58
N ASP A 117 -6.83 14.96 11.34
CA ASP A 117 -7.68 13.99 12.02
C ASP A 117 -8.68 13.35 11.04
N SER A 118 -8.97 14.04 9.91
CA SER A 118 -9.70 13.51 8.75
C SER A 118 -9.40 14.33 7.50
N SER A 119 -9.76 13.79 6.33
CA SER A 119 -9.60 14.47 5.05
C SER A 119 -10.86 14.33 4.20
N VAL A 120 -11.18 15.36 3.44
CA VAL A 120 -12.20 15.31 2.37
C VAL A 120 -11.49 15.48 1.04
N THR A 121 -11.63 14.53 0.13
CA THR A 121 -10.97 14.55 -1.18
C THR A 121 -12.00 14.58 -2.31
N PHE A 122 -11.68 15.29 -3.39
CA PHE A 122 -12.62 15.61 -4.45
C PHE A 122 -12.23 14.98 -5.79
N VAL A 123 -13.24 14.67 -6.63
CA VAL A 123 -13.10 14.20 -8.03
C VAL A 123 -12.45 12.83 -8.15
N GLY A 124 -11.32 12.61 -7.49
CA GLY A 124 -10.60 11.35 -7.48
C GLY A 124 -9.81 11.16 -6.17
N ARG A 125 -9.83 9.96 -5.63
CA ARG A 125 -8.98 9.62 -4.48
C ARG A 125 -7.52 9.66 -4.87
N LYS A 126 -6.70 10.38 -4.11
CA LYS A 126 -5.26 10.48 -4.36
C LYS A 126 -4.58 9.22 -3.81
N ARG A 127 -3.80 8.56 -4.64
CA ARG A 127 -3.09 7.32 -4.27
C ARG A 127 -2.22 7.49 -3.02
N GLY A 128 -1.57 8.66 -2.90
CA GLY A 128 -0.72 8.98 -1.77
C GLY A 128 -1.44 9.01 -0.41
N MET A 129 -2.78 9.16 -0.38
CA MET A 129 -3.54 9.09 0.88
C MET A 129 -3.61 7.67 1.46
N TYR A 130 -3.33 6.65 0.64
CA TYR A 130 -3.50 5.23 0.97
C TYR A 130 -2.18 4.44 0.96
N THR A 131 -1.05 5.10 0.75
CA THR A 131 0.27 4.47 0.70
C THR A 131 1.31 5.27 1.47
N ALA A 132 2.44 4.67 1.78
CA ALA A 132 3.55 5.24 2.55
C ALA A 132 3.07 5.91 3.86
N ASP A 133 3.40 7.19 4.05
CA ASP A 133 3.02 7.96 5.24
C ASP A 133 1.58 8.50 5.19
N GLY A 134 0.95 8.48 4.01
CA GLY A 134 -0.36 9.08 3.77
C GLY A 134 -1.44 8.70 4.77
N PRO A 135 -1.64 7.40 5.11
CA PRO A 135 -2.66 6.97 6.08
C PRO A 135 -2.49 7.59 7.47
N ASP A 136 -1.24 7.83 7.91
CA ASP A 136 -0.93 8.40 9.21
C ASP A 136 -1.14 9.92 9.29
N TYR A 137 -1.18 10.59 8.12
CA TYR A 137 -1.31 12.03 8.03
C TYR A 137 -2.67 12.51 7.53
N CYS A 138 -3.36 11.71 6.73
CA CYS A 138 -4.66 12.09 6.16
C CYS A 138 -5.85 11.68 7.04
N GLY A 139 -5.68 10.76 7.99
CA GLY A 139 -6.77 10.17 8.75
C GLY A 139 -7.83 9.49 7.87
N PRO A 140 -9.05 9.24 8.39
CA PRO A 140 -10.17 8.76 7.59
C PRO A 140 -10.49 9.70 6.42
N VAL A 141 -10.63 9.14 5.21
CA VAL A 141 -10.83 9.89 3.96
C VAL A 141 -12.28 9.79 3.52
N THR A 142 -12.96 10.94 3.45
CA THR A 142 -14.27 11.10 2.79
C THR A 142 -14.05 11.52 1.35
N PHE A 143 -14.79 10.90 0.42
CA PHE A 143 -14.71 11.22 -1.01
C PHE A 143 -16.00 11.84 -1.51
N ASP A 144 -15.88 12.91 -2.29
CA ASP A 144 -16.96 13.56 -2.98
C ASP A 144 -16.58 13.77 -4.46
N ASP A 145 -17.44 13.34 -5.37
CA ASP A 145 -17.20 13.44 -6.82
C ASP A 145 -17.52 14.81 -7.40
N LEU A 146 -18.08 15.71 -6.61
CA LEU A 146 -18.57 17.04 -7.01
C LEU A 146 -19.56 16.98 -8.21
N ALA A 147 -20.28 15.89 -8.34
CA ALA A 147 -21.18 15.60 -9.45
C ALA A 147 -20.51 15.62 -10.84
N ILE A 148 -19.19 15.37 -10.90
CA ILE A 148 -18.47 15.24 -12.16
C ILE A 148 -18.81 13.88 -12.78
N PRO A 149 -19.21 13.83 -14.07
CA PRO A 149 -19.53 12.57 -14.73
C PRO A 149 -18.36 11.57 -14.68
N ALA A 150 -18.66 10.31 -14.32
CA ALA A 150 -17.65 9.25 -14.18
C ALA A 150 -16.86 9.01 -15.49
N GLU A 151 -17.50 9.25 -16.65
CA GLU A 151 -16.88 9.13 -17.96
C GLU A 151 -15.74 10.14 -18.15
N ALA A 152 -15.91 11.38 -17.69
CA ALA A 152 -14.88 12.41 -17.76
C ALA A 152 -13.67 12.10 -16.88
N VAL A 153 -13.90 11.43 -15.75
CA VAL A 153 -12.82 10.95 -14.86
C VAL A 153 -12.15 9.72 -15.46
N ALA A 154 -12.90 8.80 -16.06
CA ALA A 154 -12.39 7.55 -16.62
C ALA A 154 -11.40 7.79 -17.76
N GLU A 155 -11.63 8.76 -18.64
CA GLU A 155 -10.71 9.12 -19.74
C GLU A 155 -9.32 9.55 -19.23
N GLN A 156 -9.27 10.21 -18.08
CA GLN A 156 -8.03 10.70 -17.46
C GLN A 156 -7.38 9.64 -16.55
N SER A 157 -8.13 8.63 -16.13
CA SER A 157 -7.73 7.65 -15.12
C SER A 157 -7.12 6.36 -15.69
N ALA A 158 -6.82 6.28 -16.98
CA ALA A 158 -6.27 5.09 -17.65
C ALA A 158 -4.99 4.54 -16.97
N ARG A 159 -4.31 5.36 -16.17
CA ARG A 159 -3.13 4.98 -15.36
C ARG A 159 -3.41 4.98 -13.86
N ALA A 160 -4.63 5.25 -13.44
CA ALA A 160 -4.99 5.25 -12.03
C ALA A 160 -5.07 3.82 -11.49
N GLY A 161 -4.60 3.63 -10.27
CA GLY A 161 -4.83 2.39 -9.54
C GLY A 161 -6.28 2.28 -9.08
N ARG A 162 -6.68 1.11 -8.63
CA ARG A 162 -7.99 0.86 -8.00
C ARG A 162 -7.81 0.61 -6.51
N LEU A 163 -8.49 1.39 -5.68
CA LEU A 163 -8.63 1.05 -4.27
C LEU A 163 -9.55 -0.16 -4.15
N LEU A 164 -9.02 -1.28 -3.66
CA LEU A 164 -9.80 -2.49 -3.46
C LEU A 164 -10.67 -2.34 -2.21
N SER A 165 -11.97 -2.62 -2.37
CA SER A 165 -12.95 -2.70 -1.28
C SER A 165 -13.34 -4.15 -1.02
N GLN A 166 -14.02 -4.38 0.09
CA GLN A 166 -14.51 -5.72 0.44
C GLN A 166 -15.45 -6.32 -0.64
N ASP A 167 -16.11 -5.48 -1.42
CA ASP A 167 -17.01 -5.92 -2.50
C ASP A 167 -16.29 -6.73 -3.58
N VAL A 168 -14.99 -6.45 -3.79
CA VAL A 168 -14.18 -7.24 -4.74
C VAL A 168 -14.11 -8.71 -4.32
N LEU A 169 -14.07 -8.99 -3.02
CA LEU A 169 -14.03 -10.35 -2.52
C LEU A 169 -15.29 -11.14 -2.89
N THR A 170 -16.45 -10.50 -2.90
CA THR A 170 -17.72 -11.16 -3.25
C THR A 170 -17.80 -11.57 -4.71
N THR A 171 -17.05 -10.90 -5.60
CA THR A 171 -16.97 -11.23 -7.02
C THR A 171 -16.00 -12.37 -7.30
N VAL A 172 -14.97 -12.54 -6.48
CA VAL A 172 -13.91 -13.55 -6.65
C VAL A 172 -14.17 -14.79 -5.80
N LEU A 173 -14.63 -14.60 -4.56
CA LEU A 173 -14.91 -15.68 -3.60
C LEU A 173 -16.40 -16.02 -3.65
N THR A 174 -16.78 -16.86 -4.60
CA THR A 174 -18.17 -17.38 -4.67
C THR A 174 -18.44 -18.37 -3.55
N PRO A 175 -19.71 -18.46 -3.04
CA PRO A 175 -20.09 -19.47 -2.07
C PRO A 175 -19.79 -20.89 -2.56
N ARG A 176 -19.22 -21.70 -1.69
CA ARG A 176 -18.89 -23.09 -2.03
C ARG A 176 -20.16 -23.93 -2.19
N PRO A 177 -20.24 -24.80 -3.21
CA PRO A 177 -21.33 -25.76 -3.33
C PRO A 177 -21.43 -26.65 -2.08
N ARG A 178 -22.65 -26.92 -1.60
CA ARG A 178 -22.86 -27.79 -0.42
C ARG A 178 -22.34 -29.22 -0.63
N ASN A 179 -22.42 -29.72 -1.84
CA ASN A 179 -21.88 -31.03 -2.23
C ASN A 179 -20.47 -30.86 -2.80
N SER A 180 -19.51 -30.44 -1.97
CA SER A 180 -18.11 -30.32 -2.32
C SER A 180 -17.23 -31.01 -1.29
N HIS A 181 -16.03 -31.40 -1.68
CA HIS A 181 -15.05 -32.05 -0.81
C HIS A 181 -13.69 -31.32 -0.89
N LYS A 182 -12.77 -31.61 0.03
CA LYS A 182 -11.47 -30.96 0.12
C LYS A 182 -10.66 -30.99 -1.18
N GLY A 183 -10.82 -32.01 -2.01
CA GLY A 183 -10.14 -32.11 -3.33
C GLY A 183 -10.64 -31.10 -4.36
N SER A 184 -11.87 -30.51 -4.16
CA SER A 184 -12.44 -29.52 -5.08
C SER A 184 -11.80 -28.13 -4.97
N PHE A 185 -10.96 -27.89 -3.94
CA PHE A 185 -10.41 -26.57 -3.63
C PHE A 185 -8.87 -26.54 -3.67
N GLY A 186 -8.29 -27.40 -4.51
CA GLY A 186 -6.86 -27.41 -4.78
C GLY A 186 -5.99 -27.98 -3.64
N HIS A 187 -4.71 -28.10 -3.94
CA HIS A 187 -3.71 -28.57 -3.03
C HIS A 187 -2.49 -27.63 -3.07
N VAL A 188 -2.20 -26.97 -1.96
CA VAL A 188 -1.03 -26.09 -1.85
C VAL A 188 0.14 -26.88 -1.29
N LEU A 189 1.31 -26.74 -1.89
CA LEU A 189 2.59 -27.20 -1.35
C LEU A 189 3.38 -25.97 -0.90
N ALA A 190 3.54 -25.80 0.39
CA ALA A 190 4.43 -24.79 0.95
C ALA A 190 5.85 -25.40 1.11
N VAL A 191 6.85 -24.73 0.55
CA VAL A 191 8.24 -25.18 0.50
C VAL A 191 9.13 -24.22 1.28
N GLY A 192 9.72 -24.68 2.37
CA GLY A 192 10.55 -23.84 3.23
C GLY A 192 10.79 -24.44 4.61
N GLY A 193 10.96 -23.61 5.63
CA GLY A 193 11.16 -24.06 7.01
C GLY A 193 12.45 -24.84 7.16
N ILE A 194 13.60 -24.21 6.95
CA ILE A 194 14.90 -24.78 7.29
C ILE A 194 15.00 -25.00 8.81
N GLU A 195 15.99 -25.76 9.24
CA GLU A 195 16.23 -25.99 10.67
C GLU A 195 16.30 -24.66 11.45
N GLY A 196 15.49 -24.57 12.52
CA GLY A 196 15.29 -23.34 13.29
C GLY A 196 14.18 -22.40 12.79
N MET A 197 13.62 -22.59 11.58
CA MET A 197 12.58 -21.73 10.99
C MET A 197 11.25 -22.44 10.72
N SER A 198 10.91 -23.45 11.49
CA SER A 198 9.66 -24.23 11.37
C SER A 198 8.39 -23.39 11.51
N GLY A 199 8.46 -22.29 12.27
CA GLY A 199 7.31 -21.40 12.49
C GLY A 199 6.84 -20.69 11.21
N ALA A 200 7.77 -20.24 10.36
CA ALA A 200 7.44 -19.52 9.13
C ALA A 200 6.64 -20.39 8.14
N ILE A 201 7.14 -21.61 7.89
CA ILE A 201 6.45 -22.54 6.99
C ILE A 201 5.09 -23.00 7.54
N ARG A 202 4.97 -23.17 8.86
CA ARG A 202 3.69 -23.49 9.50
C ARG A 202 2.68 -22.35 9.30
N LEU A 203 3.07 -21.09 9.55
CA LEU A 203 2.19 -19.94 9.37
C LEU A 203 1.72 -19.83 7.92
N CYS A 204 2.60 -20.07 6.95
CA CYS A 204 2.23 -20.13 5.54
C CYS A 204 1.17 -21.20 5.27
N GLY A 205 1.36 -22.41 5.78
CA GLY A 205 0.40 -23.50 5.63
C GLY A 205 -0.93 -23.22 6.31
N GLU A 206 -0.93 -22.69 7.53
CA GLU A 206 -2.16 -22.29 8.23
C GLU A 206 -2.90 -21.19 7.50
N ALA A 207 -2.19 -20.19 6.96
CA ALA A 207 -2.79 -19.14 6.13
C ALA A 207 -3.45 -19.70 4.87
N ALA A 208 -2.79 -20.62 4.19
CA ALA A 208 -3.36 -21.29 3.00
C ALA A 208 -4.66 -22.05 3.34
N LEU A 209 -4.72 -22.80 4.45
CA LEU A 209 -5.94 -23.47 4.90
C LEU A 209 -7.06 -22.47 5.22
N ARG A 210 -6.75 -21.42 5.97
CA ARG A 210 -7.72 -20.38 6.36
C ARG A 210 -8.23 -19.57 5.16
N SER A 211 -7.38 -19.39 4.14
CA SER A 211 -7.77 -18.74 2.87
C SER A 211 -8.60 -19.66 1.98
N GLY A 212 -8.71 -20.95 2.34
CA GLY A 212 -9.63 -21.86 1.69
C GLY A 212 -9.01 -22.94 0.83
N ALA A 213 -7.70 -23.18 0.88
CA ALA A 213 -7.12 -24.33 0.24
C ALA A 213 -7.77 -25.63 0.75
N GLY A 214 -8.08 -26.54 -0.15
CA GLY A 214 -8.71 -27.82 0.23
C GLY A 214 -7.76 -28.76 0.96
N ARG A 215 -6.48 -28.70 0.61
CA ARG A 215 -5.37 -29.46 1.22
C ARG A 215 -4.11 -28.61 1.24
N VAL A 216 -3.28 -28.78 2.25
CA VAL A 216 -1.98 -28.14 2.33
C VAL A 216 -0.94 -29.15 2.79
N THR A 217 0.18 -29.21 2.08
CA THR A 217 1.36 -29.98 2.47
C THR A 217 2.52 -29.03 2.71
N LEU A 218 3.26 -29.24 3.80
CA LEU A 218 4.51 -28.55 4.11
C LEU A 218 5.67 -29.44 3.66
N ALA A 219 6.47 -28.99 2.70
CA ALA A 219 7.77 -29.58 2.34
C ALA A 219 8.86 -28.84 3.12
N THR A 220 9.39 -29.47 4.17
CA THR A 220 10.21 -28.80 5.17
C THR A 220 11.38 -29.67 5.63
N ALA A 221 12.36 -29.06 6.31
CA ALA A 221 13.52 -29.78 6.80
C ALA A 221 13.14 -30.98 7.72
N ALA A 222 13.83 -32.08 7.58
CA ALA A 222 13.55 -33.32 8.30
C ALA A 222 13.62 -33.16 9.82
N ALA A 223 14.46 -32.25 10.32
CA ALA A 223 14.73 -32.07 11.75
C ALA A 223 13.45 -31.74 12.57
N HIS A 224 12.45 -31.11 11.99
CA HIS A 224 11.22 -30.73 12.69
C HIS A 224 9.93 -31.18 11.98
N ALA A 225 10.04 -31.96 10.93
CA ALA A 225 8.88 -32.39 10.15
C ALA A 225 7.81 -33.13 10.97
N SER A 226 8.22 -33.88 12.00
CA SER A 226 7.29 -34.59 12.90
C SER A 226 6.58 -33.69 13.93
N LEU A 227 6.99 -32.42 14.06
CA LEU A 227 6.49 -31.50 15.09
C LEU A 227 5.79 -30.28 14.53
N VAL A 228 6.04 -29.94 13.27
CA VAL A 228 5.63 -28.66 12.67
C VAL A 228 4.11 -28.49 12.58
N ASN A 229 3.34 -29.56 12.52
CA ASN A 229 1.88 -29.54 12.43
C ASN A 229 1.14 -29.90 13.74
N LEU A 230 1.84 -29.98 14.89
CA LEU A 230 1.20 -30.35 16.16
C LEU A 230 0.03 -29.44 16.56
N SER A 231 0.11 -28.14 16.26
CA SER A 231 -0.96 -27.18 16.58
C SER A 231 -2.03 -27.08 15.48
N CYS A 232 -1.77 -27.66 14.29
CA CYS A 232 -2.69 -27.67 13.15
C CYS A 232 -2.57 -29.02 12.43
N PRO A 233 -3.23 -30.08 12.96
CA PRO A 233 -3.07 -31.43 12.45
C PRO A 233 -3.63 -31.66 11.04
N GLU A 234 -4.38 -30.72 10.50
CA GLU A 234 -4.87 -30.72 9.13
C GLU A 234 -3.73 -30.52 8.10
N LEU A 235 -2.63 -29.92 8.52
CA LEU A 235 -1.45 -29.77 7.68
C LEU A 235 -0.76 -31.11 7.49
N MET A 236 -0.60 -31.51 6.24
CA MET A 236 0.25 -32.65 5.86
C MET A 236 1.71 -32.22 5.84
N VAL A 237 2.62 -33.13 6.13
CA VAL A 237 4.05 -32.80 6.19
C VAL A 237 4.85 -33.81 5.37
N LYS A 238 5.76 -33.30 4.58
CA LYS A 238 6.80 -34.04 3.88
C LYS A 238 8.17 -33.57 4.34
N ALA A 239 8.90 -34.45 4.95
CA ALA A 239 10.30 -34.21 5.28
C ALA A 239 11.17 -34.21 4.01
N ILE A 240 11.94 -33.16 3.81
CA ILE A 240 12.90 -33.02 2.72
C ILE A 240 14.31 -32.93 3.32
N GLY A 241 15.14 -33.95 3.01
CA GLY A 241 16.53 -33.99 3.37
C GLY A 241 17.45 -33.46 2.27
N ALA A 242 18.63 -34.03 2.19
CA ALA A 242 19.55 -33.75 1.08
C ALA A 242 19.05 -34.31 -0.26
N ASP A 243 18.26 -35.37 -0.22
CA ASP A 243 17.55 -35.90 -1.39
C ASP A 243 16.27 -35.13 -1.63
N THR A 244 16.22 -34.42 -2.74
CA THR A 244 15.09 -33.59 -3.18
C THR A 244 14.23 -34.25 -4.29
N THR A 245 14.52 -35.51 -4.64
CA THR A 245 13.85 -36.24 -5.73
C THR A 245 12.35 -36.28 -5.56
N TRP A 246 11.85 -36.51 -4.33
CA TRP A 246 10.42 -36.52 -4.08
C TRP A 246 9.76 -35.20 -4.53
N LEU A 247 10.39 -34.06 -4.24
CA LEU A 247 9.85 -32.74 -4.62
C LEU A 247 9.78 -32.65 -6.14
N ALA A 248 10.85 -32.95 -6.84
CA ALA A 248 10.92 -32.89 -8.29
C ALA A 248 9.86 -33.78 -8.96
N ASP A 249 9.65 -34.99 -8.45
CA ASP A 249 8.73 -35.98 -9.03
C ASP A 249 7.24 -35.67 -8.78
N ASN A 250 6.91 -34.89 -7.74
CA ASN A 250 5.53 -34.70 -7.31
C ASN A 250 5.03 -33.25 -7.46
N ILE A 251 5.90 -32.30 -7.79
CA ILE A 251 5.61 -30.87 -7.73
C ILE A 251 4.45 -30.42 -8.65
N ALA A 252 4.25 -31.10 -9.78
CA ALA A 252 3.25 -30.75 -10.79
C ALA A 252 1.79 -30.83 -10.29
N ASP A 253 1.53 -31.57 -9.21
CA ASP A 253 0.18 -31.77 -8.66
C ASP A 253 -0.28 -30.64 -7.72
N PHE A 254 0.58 -29.61 -7.52
CA PHE A 254 0.37 -28.60 -6.50
C PHE A 254 0.33 -27.18 -7.06
N ILE A 255 -0.28 -26.29 -6.30
CA ILE A 255 0.00 -24.84 -6.35
C ILE A 255 1.09 -24.57 -5.32
N LEU A 256 2.13 -23.88 -5.72
CA LEU A 256 3.34 -23.73 -4.90
C LEU A 256 3.36 -22.41 -4.11
N ALA A 257 3.90 -22.49 -2.89
CA ALA A 257 4.34 -21.32 -2.13
C ALA A 257 5.76 -21.62 -1.62
N VAL A 258 6.77 -20.88 -2.07
CA VAL A 258 8.18 -21.12 -1.71
C VAL A 258 8.79 -19.89 -1.04
N GLY A 259 9.58 -20.12 -0.01
CA GLY A 259 10.39 -19.09 0.61
C GLY A 259 10.24 -18.91 2.11
N PRO A 260 9.07 -19.07 2.73
CA PRO A 260 8.92 -18.83 4.17
C PRO A 260 9.88 -19.69 5.00
N GLY A 261 10.86 -19.00 5.62
CA GLY A 261 11.91 -19.66 6.40
C GLY A 261 12.76 -20.65 5.59
N LEU A 262 12.98 -20.39 4.32
CA LEU A 262 13.74 -21.27 3.43
C LEU A 262 15.25 -21.22 3.74
N GLY A 263 15.75 -20.05 4.21
CA GLY A 263 17.17 -19.79 4.38
C GLY A 263 17.91 -19.59 3.05
N ALA A 264 19.25 -19.50 3.11
CA ALA A 264 20.09 -19.19 1.93
C ALA A 264 21.15 -20.28 1.63
N GLN A 265 20.96 -21.49 2.15
CA GLN A 265 21.92 -22.57 2.03
C GLN A 265 21.80 -23.31 0.68
N ALA A 266 22.70 -24.22 0.38
CA ALA A 266 22.66 -25.04 -0.84
C ALA A 266 21.33 -25.82 -0.98
N TRP A 267 20.82 -26.36 0.14
CA TRP A 267 19.51 -27.00 0.20
C TRP A 267 18.39 -26.06 -0.25
N SER A 268 18.39 -24.83 0.25
CA SER A 268 17.40 -23.79 -0.07
C SER A 268 17.40 -23.45 -1.56
N ARG A 269 18.57 -23.27 -2.14
CA ARG A 269 18.76 -22.99 -3.58
C ARG A 269 18.22 -24.14 -4.43
N SER A 270 18.58 -25.39 -4.08
CA SER A 270 18.07 -26.57 -4.79
C SER A 270 16.54 -26.65 -4.79
N LEU A 271 15.89 -26.34 -3.65
CA LEU A 271 14.43 -26.33 -3.58
C LEU A 271 13.81 -25.21 -4.42
N LEU A 272 14.39 -24.00 -4.39
CA LEU A 272 13.93 -22.89 -5.22
C LEU A 272 14.07 -23.22 -6.71
N ASP A 273 15.21 -23.78 -7.14
CA ASP A 273 15.44 -24.16 -8.53
C ASP A 273 14.40 -25.16 -9.04
N ILE A 274 14.05 -26.16 -8.22
CA ILE A 274 12.99 -27.12 -8.54
C ILE A 274 11.63 -26.41 -8.67
N CYS A 275 11.31 -25.50 -7.75
CA CYS A 275 10.05 -24.74 -7.80
C CYS A 275 9.99 -23.81 -9.02
N LEU A 276 11.09 -23.17 -9.38
CA LEU A 276 11.15 -22.29 -10.56
C LEU A 276 11.04 -23.04 -11.88
N ALA A 277 11.53 -24.28 -11.93
CA ALA A 277 11.46 -25.14 -13.10
C ALA A 277 10.08 -25.79 -13.32
N ALA A 278 9.23 -25.82 -12.30
CA ALA A 278 7.90 -26.42 -12.36
C ALA A 278 6.92 -25.59 -13.21
N ASP A 279 6.10 -26.26 -14.03
CA ASP A 279 5.04 -25.64 -14.82
C ASP A 279 3.72 -25.63 -14.00
N THR A 280 3.69 -24.88 -12.92
CA THR A 280 2.55 -24.77 -12.00
C THR A 280 2.56 -23.40 -11.30
N PRO A 281 1.38 -22.85 -10.93
CA PRO A 281 1.32 -21.54 -10.28
C PRO A 281 2.16 -21.49 -9.03
N LEU A 282 2.91 -20.37 -8.86
CA LEU A 282 3.92 -20.21 -7.85
C LEU A 282 3.77 -18.87 -7.10
N VAL A 283 3.81 -18.91 -5.78
CA VAL A 283 4.02 -17.74 -4.92
C VAL A 283 5.43 -17.80 -4.37
N VAL A 284 6.19 -16.71 -4.50
CA VAL A 284 7.55 -16.58 -3.94
C VAL A 284 7.56 -15.49 -2.89
N ASP A 285 8.03 -15.83 -1.69
CA ASP A 285 8.04 -14.94 -0.53
C ASP A 285 9.37 -15.02 0.22
N ALA A 286 9.65 -14.05 1.05
CA ALA A 286 10.73 -14.05 2.06
C ALA A 286 12.11 -14.47 1.47
N ASP A 287 12.74 -15.50 2.06
CA ASP A 287 14.06 -15.98 1.63
C ASP A 287 14.08 -16.43 0.16
N GLY A 288 12.92 -16.87 -0.37
CA GLY A 288 12.78 -17.21 -1.79
C GLY A 288 13.02 -16.00 -2.69
N LEU A 289 12.56 -14.80 -2.30
CA LEU A 289 12.78 -13.57 -3.05
C LEU A 289 14.24 -13.11 -3.00
N ASN A 290 14.90 -13.26 -1.86
CA ASN A 290 16.32 -12.95 -1.71
C ASN A 290 17.18 -13.86 -2.61
N LEU A 291 16.90 -15.16 -2.61
CA LEU A 291 17.56 -16.12 -3.50
C LEU A 291 17.27 -15.86 -4.97
N LEU A 292 16.04 -15.48 -5.30
CA LEU A 292 15.66 -15.09 -6.66
C LEU A 292 16.45 -13.85 -7.12
N ALA A 293 16.65 -12.87 -6.26
CA ALA A 293 17.45 -11.68 -6.57
C ALA A 293 18.91 -12.05 -6.88
N GLU A 294 19.51 -12.95 -6.10
CA GLU A 294 20.86 -13.47 -6.35
C GLU A 294 20.95 -14.25 -7.67
N LEU A 295 19.96 -15.06 -7.99
CA LEU A 295 19.90 -15.82 -9.23
C LEU A 295 19.77 -14.89 -10.44
N CYS A 296 18.94 -13.86 -10.33
CA CYS A 296 18.69 -12.89 -11.42
C CYS A 296 19.87 -11.96 -11.70
N ALA A 297 20.84 -11.87 -10.81
CA ALA A 297 22.13 -11.23 -11.11
C ALA A 297 22.92 -11.98 -12.20
N GLN A 298 22.60 -13.24 -12.45
CA GLN A 298 23.31 -14.10 -13.41
C GLN A 298 22.44 -14.51 -14.61
N THR A 299 21.13 -14.66 -14.43
CA THR A 299 20.22 -15.18 -15.46
C THR A 299 18.87 -14.51 -15.35
N ALA A 300 18.30 -14.06 -16.47
CA ALA A 300 16.93 -13.53 -16.49
C ALA A 300 15.92 -14.64 -16.19
N VAL A 301 15.08 -14.44 -15.18
CA VAL A 301 13.96 -15.34 -14.82
C VAL A 301 12.67 -14.60 -15.01
N GLN A 302 11.79 -15.13 -15.85
CA GLN A 302 10.45 -14.57 -16.09
C GLN A 302 9.43 -15.68 -16.18
N ARG A 303 8.26 -15.46 -15.59
CA ARG A 303 7.11 -16.37 -15.64
C ARG A 303 5.84 -15.52 -15.68
N SER A 304 4.76 -16.05 -16.23
CA SER A 304 3.44 -15.39 -16.26
C SER A 304 2.46 -15.89 -15.20
N ASP A 305 2.81 -16.95 -14.50
CA ASP A 305 1.95 -17.71 -13.58
C ASP A 305 2.41 -17.63 -12.11
N TRP A 306 3.10 -16.56 -11.73
CA TRP A 306 3.60 -16.40 -10.38
C TRP A 306 3.24 -15.08 -9.71
N ILE A 307 3.29 -15.10 -8.38
CA ILE A 307 3.08 -13.94 -7.52
C ILE A 307 4.32 -13.76 -6.65
N LEU A 308 4.87 -12.56 -6.64
CA LEU A 308 5.95 -12.15 -5.75
C LEU A 308 5.41 -11.26 -4.63
N THR A 309 5.77 -11.55 -3.38
CA THR A 309 5.21 -10.85 -2.20
C THR A 309 6.26 -10.08 -1.40
N PRO A 310 7.09 -9.22 -2.04
CA PRO A 310 8.21 -8.58 -1.36
C PRO A 310 7.75 -7.57 -0.30
N HIS A 311 8.44 -7.54 0.84
CA HIS A 311 8.51 -6.35 1.67
C HIS A 311 9.54 -5.34 1.08
N PRO A 312 9.60 -4.06 1.55
CA PRO A 312 10.49 -3.07 0.93
C PRO A 312 11.97 -3.45 0.87
N GLY A 313 12.47 -4.25 1.83
CA GLY A 313 13.84 -4.75 1.81
C GLY A 313 14.09 -5.76 0.70
N GLU A 314 13.20 -6.73 0.52
CA GLU A 314 13.25 -7.72 -0.56
C GLU A 314 13.05 -7.07 -1.93
N ALA A 315 12.14 -6.10 -2.03
CA ALA A 315 11.96 -5.31 -3.24
C ALA A 315 13.24 -4.56 -3.63
N ALA A 316 13.95 -4.01 -2.64
CA ALA A 316 15.25 -3.36 -2.86
C ALA A 316 16.30 -4.34 -3.39
N CYS A 317 16.34 -5.58 -2.87
CA CYS A 317 17.21 -6.64 -3.39
C CYS A 317 16.84 -7.02 -4.84
N LEU A 318 15.54 -7.20 -5.13
CA LEU A 318 15.06 -7.52 -6.48
C LEU A 318 15.37 -6.42 -7.51
N LEU A 319 15.39 -5.16 -7.08
CA LEU A 319 15.64 -3.99 -7.94
C LEU A 319 17.11 -3.55 -7.97
N ASP A 320 17.96 -4.15 -7.14
CA ASP A 320 19.35 -3.72 -6.91
C ASP A 320 19.43 -2.23 -6.56
N CYS A 321 18.63 -1.80 -5.57
CA CYS A 321 18.56 -0.42 -5.13
C CYS A 321 18.52 -0.31 -3.59
N LYS A 322 18.50 0.92 -3.08
CA LYS A 322 18.33 1.16 -1.64
C LYS A 322 16.87 1.04 -1.23
N VAL A 323 16.61 0.56 -0.02
CA VAL A 323 15.26 0.53 0.57
C VAL A 323 14.58 1.91 0.55
N SER A 324 15.37 2.98 0.76
CA SER A 324 14.84 4.35 0.68
C SER A 324 14.29 4.71 -0.70
N ALA A 325 14.85 4.18 -1.79
CA ALA A 325 14.32 4.39 -3.14
C ALA A 325 12.96 3.69 -3.34
N VAL A 326 12.82 2.46 -2.84
CA VAL A 326 11.54 1.75 -2.82
C VAL A 326 10.49 2.52 -2.02
N GLN A 327 10.87 3.04 -0.86
CA GLN A 327 9.96 3.79 0.03
C GLN A 327 9.53 5.14 -0.55
N GLN A 328 10.34 5.76 -1.40
CA GLN A 328 9.99 7.02 -2.08
C GLN A 328 8.84 6.86 -3.08
N ASP A 329 8.77 5.72 -3.79
CA ASP A 329 7.65 5.40 -4.68
C ASP A 329 7.42 3.89 -4.74
N ARG A 330 6.62 3.39 -3.81
CA ARG A 330 6.29 1.96 -3.69
C ARG A 330 5.53 1.43 -4.90
N VAL A 331 4.69 2.25 -5.52
CA VAL A 331 3.92 1.83 -6.68
C VAL A 331 4.82 1.67 -7.90
N HIS A 332 5.72 2.61 -8.13
CA HIS A 332 6.73 2.49 -9.18
C HIS A 332 7.61 1.26 -8.95
N ALA A 333 8.07 1.02 -7.73
CA ALA A 333 8.84 -0.16 -7.39
C ALA A 333 8.08 -1.46 -7.68
N ALA A 334 6.81 -1.56 -7.29
CA ALA A 334 5.98 -2.74 -7.56
C ALA A 334 5.78 -2.97 -9.07
N VAL A 335 5.51 -1.91 -9.83
CA VAL A 335 5.35 -1.99 -11.29
C VAL A 335 6.66 -2.41 -11.95
N THR A 336 7.79 -1.85 -11.54
CA THR A 336 9.11 -2.19 -12.10
C THR A 336 9.46 -3.66 -11.85
N ILE A 337 9.16 -4.19 -10.65
CA ILE A 337 9.33 -5.61 -10.36
C ILE A 337 8.39 -6.45 -11.23
N ALA A 338 7.12 -6.06 -11.35
CA ALA A 338 6.15 -6.80 -12.15
C ALA A 338 6.59 -6.89 -13.62
N GLU A 339 7.08 -5.81 -14.21
CA GLU A 339 7.58 -5.77 -15.56
C GLU A 339 8.87 -6.59 -15.72
N ARG A 340 9.83 -6.43 -14.79
CA ARG A 340 11.12 -7.13 -14.83
C ARG A 340 10.95 -8.66 -14.81
N PHE A 341 10.04 -9.14 -13.99
CA PHE A 341 9.83 -10.57 -13.75
C PHE A 341 8.63 -11.15 -14.51
N ASN A 342 7.86 -10.33 -15.22
CA ASN A 342 6.55 -10.69 -15.80
C ASN A 342 5.63 -11.35 -14.75
N ALA A 343 5.51 -10.74 -13.57
CA ALA A 343 4.88 -11.29 -12.39
C ALA A 343 3.71 -10.42 -11.89
N GLN A 344 2.82 -11.03 -11.09
CA GLN A 344 1.96 -10.26 -10.19
C GLN A 344 2.76 -9.91 -8.93
N VAL A 345 2.70 -8.66 -8.48
CA VAL A 345 3.47 -8.21 -7.31
C VAL A 345 2.55 -7.68 -6.22
N VAL A 346 2.74 -8.18 -5.01
CA VAL A 346 2.08 -7.68 -3.80
C VAL A 346 3.16 -7.09 -2.90
N LEU A 347 3.42 -5.80 -3.04
CA LEU A 347 4.39 -5.09 -2.20
C LEU A 347 3.76 -4.74 -0.86
N SER A 348 4.29 -5.28 0.23
CA SER A 348 3.80 -5.03 1.58
C SER A 348 4.01 -3.57 2.00
N LEU A 349 3.05 -3.01 2.73
CA LEU A 349 3.16 -1.68 3.36
C LEU A 349 3.86 -1.74 4.71
N ILE A 350 3.77 -2.87 5.39
CA ILE A 350 4.23 -3.09 6.77
C ILE A 350 5.09 -4.35 6.80
N HIS A 351 6.01 -4.42 7.75
CA HIS A 351 6.79 -5.63 8.05
C HIS A 351 6.01 -6.61 8.87
#